data_075cdeddb2d8eb7ceb2719a65acc24af
#
_entry.id   075cdeddb2d8eb7ceb2719a65acc24af
#
_cell.length_a   1.000
_cell.length_b   1.000
_cell.length_c   1.000
_cell.angle_alpha   90.00
_cell.angle_beta   90.00
_cell.angle_gamma   90.00
#
_symmetry.space_group_name_H-M   'P 1'
#
loop_
_entity.id
_entity.type
_entity.pdbx_description
1 polymer ?
#
loop_
_entity_poly.entity_id
_entity_poly.type
_entity_poly.pdbx_seq_one_letter_code
_entity_poly.pdbx_strand_id
1 'polypeptide(L)'
;MLSLCRIFALHGATDEFTKSEITPMYTFDYLVFIGRFQPFHLAHLQTIEIALQQSQSVILALGSAQSERNIKNPFLAHEREQMILSNFSEHDQKRIYFVHVVDVYNDEKWVKQVKTLVNIMVQPNAKVGLIGHFKDESSYYLALFPEWEMVELDSLKDSISATPMREAYYRGEIQTEFFPKGTIEFLTEFKNTKVYAELQRKYLAGDKSNLDECF
;
A
#
# COMPACT_ATOMS: atom_id res chain seq x y z
N MET A 1 -31.81 33.30 -71.76
CA MET A 1 -32.64 33.36 -70.59
C MET A 1 -31.91 32.63 -69.44
N LEU A 2 -31.42 33.43 -68.51
CA LEU A 2 -30.59 32.99 -67.40
C LEU A 2 -31.45 32.45 -66.27
N SER A 3 -31.18 31.23 -65.77
CA SER A 3 -31.80 30.71 -64.55
C SER A 3 -30.71 30.56 -63.50
N LEU A 4 -30.80 31.36 -62.42
CA LEU A 4 -29.93 31.31 -61.26
C LEU A 4 -30.32 30.08 -60.40
N CYS A 5 -29.38 29.16 -60.23
CA CYS A 5 -29.45 28.17 -59.15
C CYS A 5 -28.74 28.74 -57.90
N ARG A 6 -29.54 28.95 -56.82
CA ARG A 6 -29.06 29.27 -55.48
C ARG A 6 -28.54 28.00 -54.81
N ILE A 7 -27.26 27.98 -54.48
CA ILE A 7 -26.67 26.94 -53.62
C ILE A 7 -26.94 27.32 -52.17
N PHE A 8 -27.74 26.51 -51.47
CA PHE A 8 -27.86 26.55 -50.00
C PHE A 8 -26.65 25.84 -49.40
N ALA A 9 -25.80 26.61 -48.72
CA ALA A 9 -24.76 26.07 -47.90
C ALA A 9 -25.41 25.54 -46.59
N LEU A 10 -25.41 24.21 -46.43
CA LEU A 10 -25.73 23.57 -45.18
C LEU A 10 -24.53 23.76 -44.22
N HIS A 11 -24.74 24.54 -43.16
CA HIS A 11 -23.86 24.60 -42.05
C HIS A 11 -23.90 23.22 -41.34
N GLY A 12 -22.81 22.50 -41.42
CA GLY A 12 -22.59 21.32 -40.59
C GLY A 12 -22.46 21.71 -39.14
N ALA A 13 -23.43 21.34 -38.35
CA ALA A 13 -23.27 21.32 -36.91
C ALA A 13 -22.28 20.21 -36.56
N THR A 14 -21.10 20.60 -36.13
CA THR A 14 -20.16 19.68 -35.47
C THR A 14 -20.71 19.38 -34.09
N ASP A 15 -21.36 18.22 -33.96
CA ASP A 15 -21.65 17.65 -32.65
C ASP A 15 -20.32 17.40 -31.93
N GLU A 16 -19.94 18.33 -31.08
CA GLU A 16 -18.98 18.07 -30.02
C GLU A 16 -19.61 17.04 -29.07
N PHE A 17 -19.33 15.76 -29.33
CA PHE A 17 -19.53 14.72 -28.34
C PHE A 17 -18.62 15.06 -27.14
N THR A 18 -19.17 15.78 -26.18
CA THR A 18 -18.57 15.87 -24.85
C THR A 18 -18.51 14.46 -24.29
N LYS A 19 -17.29 13.92 -24.28
CA LYS A 19 -16.96 12.69 -23.56
C LYS A 19 -17.33 12.94 -22.12
N SER A 20 -18.53 12.54 -21.70
CA SER A 20 -18.88 12.51 -20.29
C SER A 20 -17.89 11.56 -19.63
N GLU A 21 -16.99 12.09 -18.85
CA GLU A 21 -16.12 11.31 -17.97
C GLU A 21 -17.05 10.52 -17.06
N ILE A 22 -17.16 9.22 -17.31
CA ILE A 22 -17.85 8.31 -16.41
C ILE A 22 -16.97 8.27 -15.17
N THR A 23 -17.33 9.07 -14.17
CA THR A 23 -16.67 9.02 -12.87
C THR A 23 -16.93 7.62 -12.30
N PRO A 24 -15.91 6.81 -12.04
CA PRO A 24 -16.11 5.49 -11.48
C PRO A 24 -16.81 5.63 -10.13
N MET A 25 -17.90 4.86 -9.93
CA MET A 25 -18.62 4.88 -8.65
C MET A 25 -17.90 3.96 -7.67
N TYR A 26 -17.06 4.56 -6.83
CA TYR A 26 -16.37 3.83 -5.76
C TYR A 26 -17.32 3.54 -4.59
N THR A 27 -17.09 2.40 -3.94
CA THR A 27 -17.85 2.00 -2.73
C THR A 27 -17.41 2.81 -1.52
N PHE A 28 -16.12 3.22 -1.48
CA PHE A 28 -15.51 3.98 -0.40
C PHE A 28 -14.84 5.24 -0.94
N ASP A 29 -14.76 6.28 -0.11
CA ASP A 29 -13.89 7.41 -0.38
C ASP A 29 -12.42 7.04 -0.07
N TYR A 30 -12.22 6.34 1.05
CA TYR A 30 -10.91 5.85 1.48
C TYR A 30 -10.97 4.42 1.98
N LEU A 31 -10.01 3.59 1.58
CA LEU A 31 -9.72 2.32 2.22
C LEU A 31 -8.38 2.39 2.93
N VAL A 32 -8.37 1.98 4.19
CA VAL A 32 -7.17 1.93 5.03
C VAL A 32 -6.59 0.52 4.99
N PHE A 33 -5.30 0.40 4.70
CA PHE A 33 -4.57 -0.85 4.79
C PHE A 33 -3.41 -0.70 5.78
N ILE A 34 -3.42 -1.49 6.83
CA ILE A 34 -2.44 -1.44 7.93
C ILE A 34 -1.40 -2.53 7.73
N GLY A 35 -0.12 -2.17 7.75
CA GLY A 35 0.95 -3.15 7.60
C GLY A 35 2.34 -2.57 7.87
N ARG A 36 3.32 -3.45 8.05
CA ARG A 36 4.73 -3.05 8.20
C ARG A 36 5.46 -2.94 6.87
N PHE A 37 5.08 -3.74 5.87
CA PHE A 37 5.68 -3.74 4.52
C PHE A 37 7.22 -3.92 4.56
N GLN A 38 7.69 -4.95 5.25
CA GLN A 38 9.11 -5.21 5.54
C GLN A 38 9.60 -6.56 5.00
N PRO A 39 9.80 -6.75 3.68
CA PRO A 39 9.55 -5.83 2.57
C PRO A 39 8.11 -5.87 2.02
N PHE A 40 7.82 -4.98 1.08
CA PHE A 40 6.61 -5.03 0.26
C PHE A 40 6.66 -6.24 -0.67
N HIS A 41 5.55 -6.98 -0.80
CA HIS A 41 5.48 -8.23 -1.58
C HIS A 41 4.15 -8.36 -2.35
N LEU A 42 4.01 -9.38 -3.19
CA LEU A 42 2.87 -9.55 -4.10
C LEU A 42 1.50 -9.55 -3.40
N ALA A 43 1.38 -10.12 -2.19
CA ALA A 43 0.12 -10.07 -1.45
C ALA A 43 -0.25 -8.64 -1.03
N HIS A 44 0.73 -7.81 -0.66
CA HIS A 44 0.48 -6.40 -0.39
C HIS A 44 0.08 -5.64 -1.66
N LEU A 45 0.76 -5.90 -2.79
CA LEU A 45 0.42 -5.30 -4.09
C LEU A 45 -1.03 -5.59 -4.44
N GLN A 46 -1.43 -6.86 -4.42
CA GLN A 46 -2.78 -7.29 -4.74
C GLN A 46 -3.83 -6.64 -3.83
N THR A 47 -3.56 -6.54 -2.52
CA THR A 47 -4.45 -5.86 -1.57
C THR A 47 -4.66 -4.40 -1.95
N ILE A 48 -3.59 -3.68 -2.32
CA ILE A 48 -3.68 -2.26 -2.72
C ILE A 48 -4.39 -2.11 -4.06
N GLU A 49 -4.14 -3.00 -5.03
CA GLU A 49 -4.85 -3.00 -6.32
C GLU A 49 -6.36 -3.18 -6.14
N ILE A 50 -6.77 -4.12 -5.27
CA ILE A 50 -8.19 -4.31 -4.94
C ILE A 50 -8.75 -3.07 -4.24
N ALA A 51 -8.00 -2.48 -3.31
CA ALA A 51 -8.40 -1.26 -2.63
C ALA A 51 -8.62 -0.09 -3.60
N LEU A 52 -7.72 0.10 -4.57
CA LEU A 52 -7.81 1.12 -5.62
C LEU A 52 -9.00 0.91 -6.58
N GLN A 53 -9.48 -0.32 -6.74
CA GLN A 53 -10.69 -0.62 -7.51
C GLN A 53 -11.96 -0.26 -6.75
N GLN A 54 -11.95 -0.27 -5.42
CA GLN A 54 -13.12 -0.10 -4.57
C GLN A 54 -13.22 1.27 -3.90
N SER A 55 -12.13 2.05 -3.87
CA SER A 55 -12.09 3.36 -3.22
C SER A 55 -11.49 4.44 -4.11
N GLN A 56 -11.85 5.70 -3.83
CA GLN A 56 -11.21 6.85 -4.50
C GLN A 56 -9.73 6.95 -4.14
N SER A 57 -9.37 6.63 -2.90
CA SER A 57 -8.00 6.70 -2.39
C SER A 57 -7.72 5.60 -1.39
N VAL A 58 -6.45 5.24 -1.24
CA VAL A 58 -5.97 4.25 -0.29
C VAL A 58 -5.03 4.92 0.71
N ILE A 59 -5.21 4.67 1.99
CA ILE A 59 -4.32 5.12 3.05
C ILE A 59 -3.55 3.93 3.60
N LEU A 60 -2.24 3.93 3.42
CA LEU A 60 -1.35 2.91 3.94
C LEU A 60 -0.83 3.34 5.32
N ALA A 61 -1.28 2.65 6.36
CA ALA A 61 -0.81 2.86 7.72
C ALA A 61 0.45 2.02 7.97
N LEU A 62 1.62 2.68 7.88
CA LEU A 62 2.91 2.03 8.06
C LEU A 62 3.21 1.83 9.53
N GLY A 63 3.06 0.61 10.03
CA GLY A 63 3.45 0.24 11.40
C GLY A 63 4.95 0.32 11.64
N SER A 64 5.36 0.40 12.89
CA SER A 64 6.76 0.52 13.32
C SER A 64 7.51 1.64 12.59
N ALA A 65 6.85 2.78 12.39
CA ALA A 65 7.40 3.86 11.57
C ALA A 65 8.61 4.56 12.21
N GLN A 66 8.67 4.57 13.55
CA GLN A 66 9.76 5.15 14.33
C GLN A 66 10.91 4.18 14.58
N SER A 67 10.74 2.89 14.23
CA SER A 67 11.75 1.89 14.57
C SER A 67 13.08 2.18 13.90
N GLU A 68 14.16 2.14 14.70
CA GLU A 68 15.50 2.09 14.15
C GLU A 68 15.70 0.83 13.31
N ARG A 69 16.65 0.90 12.38
CA ARG A 69 16.97 -0.26 11.55
C ARG A 69 17.45 -1.44 12.38
N ASN A 70 16.82 -2.56 12.14
CA ASN A 70 17.23 -3.82 12.72
C ASN A 70 16.89 -4.97 11.77
N ILE A 71 17.18 -6.21 12.15
CA ILE A 71 16.94 -7.39 11.33
C ILE A 71 15.44 -7.55 11.00
N LYS A 72 14.54 -7.18 11.91
CA LYS A 72 13.09 -7.28 11.73
C LYS A 72 12.53 -6.11 10.89
N ASN A 73 13.11 -4.91 11.05
CA ASN A 73 12.71 -3.68 10.38
C ASN A 73 13.89 -3.08 9.58
N PRO A 74 14.32 -3.70 8.46
CA PRO A 74 15.46 -3.24 7.68
C PRO A 74 15.23 -1.93 6.95
N PHE A 75 13.99 -1.55 6.68
CA PHE A 75 13.67 -0.40 5.85
C PHE A 75 12.99 0.70 6.67
N LEU A 76 13.48 1.92 6.56
CA LEU A 76 12.86 3.11 7.16
C LEU A 76 11.50 3.42 6.50
N ALA A 77 10.66 4.22 7.14
CA ALA A 77 9.33 4.54 6.63
C ALA A 77 9.38 5.09 5.20
N HIS A 78 10.19 6.10 4.92
CA HIS A 78 10.33 6.69 3.59
C HIS A 78 10.85 5.71 2.52
N GLU A 79 11.70 4.74 2.90
CA GLU A 79 12.19 3.71 1.99
C GLU A 79 11.07 2.71 1.64
N ARG A 80 10.21 2.41 2.60
CA ARG A 80 9.01 1.57 2.35
C ARG A 80 8.03 2.28 1.42
N GLU A 81 7.81 3.59 1.59
CA GLU A 81 6.99 4.40 0.69
C GLU A 81 7.53 4.35 -0.74
N GLN A 82 8.82 4.59 -0.93
CA GLN A 82 9.47 4.51 -2.24
C GLN A 82 9.34 3.12 -2.86
N MET A 83 9.62 2.07 -2.07
CA MET A 83 9.48 0.67 -2.50
C MET A 83 8.04 0.34 -2.92
N ILE A 84 7.03 0.85 -2.21
CA ILE A 84 5.62 0.65 -2.55
C ILE A 84 5.29 1.40 -3.83
N LEU A 85 5.54 2.71 -3.87
CA LEU A 85 5.15 3.57 -4.98
C LEU A 85 5.79 3.17 -6.31
N SER A 86 7.02 2.63 -6.29
CA SER A 86 7.70 2.16 -7.50
C SER A 86 6.97 1.05 -8.27
N ASN A 87 5.94 0.44 -7.67
CA ASN A 87 5.14 -0.62 -8.27
C ASN A 87 3.80 -0.13 -8.85
N PHE A 88 3.50 1.16 -8.77
CA PHE A 88 2.23 1.74 -9.22
C PHE A 88 2.44 2.79 -10.31
N SER A 89 1.43 2.97 -11.17
CA SER A 89 1.41 4.03 -12.17
C SER A 89 1.38 5.42 -11.50
N GLU A 90 1.82 6.47 -12.21
CA GLU A 90 1.72 7.85 -11.70
C GLU A 90 0.29 8.26 -11.33
N HIS A 91 -0.70 7.72 -12.02
CA HIS A 91 -2.11 7.94 -11.71
C HIS A 91 -2.47 7.33 -10.36
N ASP A 92 -2.08 6.07 -10.10
CA ASP A 92 -2.41 5.37 -8.87
C ASP A 92 -1.60 5.88 -7.68
N GLN A 93 -0.34 6.28 -7.90
CA GLN A 93 0.50 6.92 -6.87
C GLN A 93 -0.18 8.15 -6.26
N LYS A 94 -0.90 8.95 -7.05
CA LYS A 94 -1.64 10.14 -6.58
C LYS A 94 -2.84 9.80 -5.69
N ARG A 95 -3.25 8.55 -5.66
CA ARG A 95 -4.37 8.01 -4.88
C ARG A 95 -3.92 7.23 -3.65
N ILE A 96 -2.61 7.04 -3.48
CA ILE A 96 -2.01 6.32 -2.36
C ILE A 96 -1.40 7.33 -1.39
N TYR A 97 -1.87 7.30 -0.16
CA TYR A 97 -1.41 8.15 0.93
C TYR A 97 -0.77 7.30 2.02
N PHE A 98 0.12 7.91 2.82
CA PHE A 98 0.80 7.22 3.90
C PHE A 98 0.56 7.92 5.22
N VAL A 99 0.37 7.13 6.28
CA VAL A 99 0.41 7.59 7.67
C VAL A 99 1.38 6.74 8.46
N HIS A 100 2.17 7.37 9.31
CA HIS A 100 3.23 6.73 10.08
C HIS A 100 2.73 6.38 11.47
N VAL A 101 2.55 5.08 11.73
CA VAL A 101 2.05 4.57 13.01
C VAL A 101 3.22 4.15 13.88
N VAL A 102 3.27 4.72 15.07
CA VAL A 102 4.28 4.41 16.10
C VAL A 102 3.82 3.21 16.91
N ASP A 103 4.74 2.30 17.21
CA ASP A 103 4.43 1.18 18.08
C ASP A 103 4.21 1.68 19.51
N VAL A 104 3.04 1.36 20.05
CA VAL A 104 2.69 1.59 21.46
C VAL A 104 2.14 0.29 22.02
N TYR A 105 2.64 -0.13 23.18
CA TYR A 105 2.25 -1.40 23.84
C TYR A 105 0.88 -1.30 24.53
N ASN A 106 -0.11 -0.77 23.82
CA ASN A 106 -1.47 -0.58 24.30
C ASN A 106 -2.43 -0.40 23.12
N ASP A 107 -3.31 -1.36 22.90
CA ASP A 107 -4.23 -1.40 21.76
C ASP A 107 -5.12 -0.16 21.67
N GLU A 108 -5.68 0.29 22.79
CA GLU A 108 -6.56 1.47 22.82
C GLU A 108 -5.82 2.73 22.34
N LYS A 109 -4.60 2.94 22.80
CA LYS A 109 -3.76 4.07 22.38
C LYS A 109 -3.34 3.92 20.92
N TRP A 110 -3.03 2.71 20.48
CA TRP A 110 -2.64 2.42 19.12
C TRP A 110 -3.80 2.68 18.16
N VAL A 111 -4.99 2.15 18.45
CA VAL A 111 -6.21 2.40 17.66
C VAL A 111 -6.53 3.88 17.58
N LYS A 112 -6.47 4.58 18.72
CA LYS A 112 -6.67 6.03 18.76
C LYS A 112 -5.67 6.78 17.87
N GLN A 113 -4.40 6.37 17.89
CA GLN A 113 -3.36 6.95 17.03
C GLN A 113 -3.69 6.74 15.56
N VAL A 114 -3.99 5.51 15.13
CA VAL A 114 -4.33 5.19 13.74
C VAL A 114 -5.53 6.03 13.28
N LYS A 115 -6.62 6.05 14.06
CA LYS A 115 -7.81 6.85 13.75
C LYS A 115 -7.50 8.34 13.63
N THR A 116 -6.68 8.88 14.53
CA THR A 116 -6.29 10.30 14.49
C THR A 116 -5.50 10.61 13.23
N LEU A 117 -4.53 9.77 12.86
CA LEU A 117 -3.73 9.97 11.66
C LEU A 117 -4.57 9.87 10.38
N VAL A 118 -5.48 8.90 10.31
CA VAL A 118 -6.39 8.77 9.17
C VAL A 118 -7.34 9.95 9.08
N ASN A 119 -7.92 10.41 10.22
CA ASN A 119 -8.85 11.53 10.24
C ASN A 119 -8.24 12.86 9.79
N ILE A 120 -6.93 13.04 9.89
CA ILE A 120 -6.23 14.22 9.35
C ILE A 120 -6.20 14.20 7.81
N MET A 121 -6.23 13.00 7.21
CA MET A 121 -6.11 12.81 5.76
C MET A 121 -7.45 12.81 5.04
N VAL A 122 -8.54 12.45 5.72
CA VAL A 122 -9.85 12.26 5.09
C VAL A 122 -10.70 13.53 5.12
N GLN A 123 -11.59 13.66 4.13
CA GLN A 123 -12.57 14.74 4.10
C GLN A 123 -13.67 14.52 5.15
N PRO A 124 -14.32 15.60 5.66
CA PRO A 124 -15.47 15.44 6.54
C PRO A 124 -16.58 14.59 5.89
N ASN A 125 -17.14 13.67 6.66
CA ASN A 125 -18.17 12.71 6.22
C ASN A 125 -17.74 11.72 5.14
N ALA A 126 -16.46 11.57 4.86
CA ALA A 126 -15.97 10.56 3.94
C ALA A 126 -16.28 9.14 4.45
N LYS A 127 -16.68 8.26 3.54
CA LYS A 127 -16.85 6.83 3.84
C LYS A 127 -15.49 6.16 3.87
N VAL A 128 -15.03 5.82 5.08
CA VAL A 128 -13.77 5.12 5.33
C VAL A 128 -14.05 3.64 5.62
N GLY A 129 -13.29 2.77 4.97
CA GLY A 129 -13.29 1.32 5.25
C GLY A 129 -11.89 0.82 5.58
N LEU A 130 -11.81 -0.40 6.07
CA LEU A 130 -10.58 -1.12 6.35
C LEU A 130 -10.46 -2.31 5.41
N ILE A 131 -9.28 -2.55 4.84
CA ILE A 131 -9.04 -3.71 3.97
C ILE A 131 -7.89 -4.56 4.50
N GLY A 132 -8.06 -5.87 4.45
CA GLY A 132 -7.01 -6.80 4.89
C GLY A 132 -7.45 -8.25 4.90
N HIS A 133 -6.57 -9.10 5.39
CA HIS A 133 -6.80 -10.53 5.56
C HIS A 133 -6.79 -10.90 7.04
N PHE A 134 -7.77 -11.65 7.50
CA PHE A 134 -7.69 -12.37 8.77
C PHE A 134 -6.87 -13.64 8.55
N LYS A 135 -5.54 -13.54 8.77
CA LYS A 135 -4.62 -14.68 8.59
C LYS A 135 -4.64 -15.64 9.77
N ASP A 136 -4.47 -15.07 10.94
CA ASP A 136 -4.23 -15.74 12.22
C ASP A 136 -4.52 -14.79 13.38
N GLU A 137 -4.17 -15.20 14.57
CA GLU A 137 -4.36 -14.40 15.80
C GLU A 137 -3.66 -13.03 15.73
N SER A 138 -2.61 -12.87 14.94
CA SER A 138 -1.92 -11.57 14.78
C SER A 138 -2.73 -10.53 13.99
N SER A 139 -3.83 -10.94 13.35
CA SER A 139 -4.73 -10.07 12.60
C SER A 139 -5.88 -9.51 13.47
N TYR A 140 -5.91 -9.81 14.78
CA TYR A 140 -6.97 -9.39 15.71
C TYR A 140 -7.21 -7.88 15.70
N TYR A 141 -6.19 -7.09 15.44
CA TYR A 141 -6.27 -5.64 15.42
C TYR A 141 -7.26 -5.10 14.37
N LEU A 142 -7.56 -5.84 13.32
CA LEU A 142 -8.55 -5.44 12.31
C LEU A 142 -9.95 -5.30 12.93
N ALA A 143 -10.28 -6.11 13.93
CA ALA A 143 -11.55 -6.04 14.64
C ALA A 143 -11.66 -4.86 15.64
N LEU A 144 -10.56 -4.11 15.85
CA LEU A 144 -10.53 -2.97 16.76
C LEU A 144 -11.07 -1.66 16.15
N PHE A 145 -11.50 -1.68 14.87
CA PHE A 145 -12.04 -0.55 14.13
C PHE A 145 -13.52 -0.78 13.75
N PRO A 146 -14.43 -0.96 14.69
CA PRO A 146 -15.82 -1.33 14.42
C PRO A 146 -16.61 -0.29 13.61
N GLU A 147 -16.14 0.97 13.55
CA GLU A 147 -16.73 2.05 12.75
C GLU A 147 -16.30 2.04 11.29
N TRP A 148 -15.26 1.30 10.93
CA TRP A 148 -14.81 1.15 9.54
C TRP A 148 -15.33 -0.17 8.97
N GLU A 149 -16.11 -0.07 7.90
CA GLU A 149 -16.59 -1.25 7.19
C GLU A 149 -15.41 -2.07 6.68
N MET A 150 -15.38 -3.37 7.06
CA MET A 150 -14.27 -4.25 6.69
C MET A 150 -14.48 -4.84 5.30
N VAL A 151 -13.51 -4.64 4.42
CA VAL A 151 -13.34 -5.38 3.17
C VAL A 151 -12.40 -6.54 3.46
N GLU A 152 -13.00 -7.68 3.83
CA GLU A 152 -12.23 -8.90 4.06
C GLU A 152 -11.84 -9.52 2.72
N LEU A 153 -10.56 -9.81 2.58
CA LEU A 153 -10.03 -10.51 1.42
C LEU A 153 -9.89 -11.99 1.74
N ASP A 154 -10.32 -12.83 0.81
CA ASP A 154 -10.08 -14.26 0.90
C ASP A 154 -8.59 -14.50 1.11
N SER A 155 -8.26 -15.30 2.13
CA SER A 155 -6.88 -15.68 2.40
C SER A 155 -6.30 -16.31 1.13
N LEU A 156 -5.28 -15.72 0.56
CA LEU A 156 -4.46 -16.41 -0.43
C LEU A 156 -4.00 -17.70 0.23
N LYS A 157 -4.36 -18.85 -0.31
CA LYS A 157 -4.19 -20.19 0.29
C LYS A 157 -2.75 -20.50 0.75
N ASP A 158 -1.78 -19.73 0.23
CA ASP A 158 -0.39 -19.76 0.65
C ASP A 158 -0.02 -18.35 1.15
N SER A 159 -0.34 -18.08 2.44
CA SER A 159 -0.12 -16.76 3.02
C SER A 159 1.37 -16.39 2.95
N ILE A 160 1.70 -15.56 1.96
CA ILE A 160 3.04 -15.00 1.79
C ILE A 160 3.42 -14.25 3.08
N SER A 161 4.51 -14.67 3.70
CA SER A 161 5.04 -14.05 4.92
C SER A 161 6.35 -13.33 4.65
N ALA A 162 6.50 -12.10 5.11
CA ALA A 162 7.72 -11.33 4.93
C ALA A 162 8.92 -11.89 5.71
N THR A 163 8.70 -12.69 6.77
CA THR A 163 9.80 -13.22 7.60
C THR A 163 10.73 -14.15 6.83
N PRO A 164 10.29 -15.24 6.20
CA PRO A 164 11.19 -16.10 5.43
C PRO A 164 11.84 -15.37 4.24
N MET A 165 11.16 -14.38 3.66
CA MET A 165 11.74 -13.56 2.59
C MET A 165 12.90 -12.69 3.08
N ARG A 166 12.78 -12.06 4.27
CA ARG A 166 13.88 -11.32 4.89
C ARG A 166 15.05 -12.21 5.23
N GLU A 167 14.79 -13.41 5.74
CA GLU A 167 15.83 -14.38 6.04
C GLU A 167 16.59 -14.83 4.78
N ALA A 168 15.88 -15.13 3.68
CA ALA A 168 16.51 -15.42 2.38
C ALA A 168 17.33 -14.22 1.89
N TYR A 169 16.79 -13.02 2.02
CA TYR A 169 17.46 -11.79 1.64
C TYR A 169 18.79 -11.60 2.40
N TYR A 170 18.82 -11.84 3.72
CA TYR A 170 20.07 -11.79 4.49
C TYR A 170 21.03 -12.93 4.17
N ARG A 171 20.58 -14.05 3.64
CA ARG A 171 21.44 -15.08 3.04
C ARG A 171 21.97 -14.71 1.65
N GLY A 172 21.57 -13.54 1.14
CA GLY A 172 22.01 -13.02 -0.15
C GLY A 172 21.09 -13.38 -1.32
N GLU A 173 19.93 -13.97 -1.07
CA GLU A 173 18.97 -14.39 -2.06
C GLU A 173 17.77 -13.44 -2.12
N ILE A 174 17.38 -13.02 -3.33
CA ILE A 174 16.12 -12.29 -3.57
C ILE A 174 15.17 -13.27 -4.25
N GLN A 175 14.15 -13.73 -3.52
CA GLN A 175 13.12 -14.65 -4.01
C GLN A 175 12.15 -13.88 -4.90
N THR A 176 12.54 -13.65 -6.15
CA THR A 176 11.87 -12.76 -7.11
C THR A 176 10.42 -13.14 -7.39
N GLU A 177 10.05 -14.40 -7.21
CA GLU A 177 8.70 -14.93 -7.37
C GLU A 177 7.68 -14.37 -6.37
N PHE A 178 8.14 -13.77 -5.26
CA PHE A 178 7.28 -13.17 -4.23
C PHE A 178 7.21 -11.66 -4.28
N PHE A 179 8.01 -11.02 -5.14
CA PHE A 179 8.12 -9.56 -5.16
C PHE A 179 7.69 -8.96 -6.50
N PRO A 180 7.00 -7.81 -6.48
CA PRO A 180 6.78 -7.05 -7.69
C PRO A 180 8.09 -6.37 -8.14
N LYS A 181 8.12 -5.96 -9.40
CA LYS A 181 9.34 -5.48 -10.08
C LYS A 181 10.04 -4.33 -9.33
N GLY A 182 9.31 -3.31 -8.94
CA GLY A 182 9.90 -2.15 -8.24
C GLY A 182 10.52 -2.54 -6.89
N THR A 183 9.92 -3.53 -6.18
CA THR A 183 10.51 -4.06 -4.96
C THR A 183 11.81 -4.83 -5.24
N ILE A 184 11.87 -5.63 -6.31
CA ILE A 184 13.08 -6.35 -6.71
C ILE A 184 14.22 -5.36 -7.02
N GLU A 185 13.93 -4.30 -7.76
CA GLU A 185 14.87 -3.23 -8.10
C GLU A 185 15.38 -2.57 -6.81
N PHE A 186 14.49 -2.15 -5.92
CA PHE A 186 14.85 -1.55 -4.64
C PHE A 186 15.73 -2.47 -3.78
N LEU A 187 15.36 -3.75 -3.61
CA LEU A 187 16.12 -4.71 -2.84
C LEU A 187 17.50 -4.96 -3.43
N THR A 188 17.61 -4.97 -4.77
CA THR A 188 18.88 -5.14 -5.48
C THR A 188 19.83 -3.96 -5.23
N GLU A 189 19.31 -2.73 -5.28
CA GLU A 189 20.07 -1.52 -4.99
C GLU A 189 20.47 -1.45 -3.51
N PHE A 190 19.52 -1.70 -2.61
CA PHE A 190 19.76 -1.68 -1.17
C PHE A 190 20.82 -2.70 -0.76
N LYS A 191 20.90 -3.86 -1.41
CA LYS A 191 21.90 -4.90 -1.19
C LYS A 191 23.33 -4.41 -1.39
N ASN A 192 23.55 -3.36 -2.19
CA ASN A 192 24.86 -2.76 -2.43
C ASN A 192 25.24 -1.70 -1.39
N THR A 193 24.41 -1.49 -0.37
CA THR A 193 24.68 -0.47 0.67
C THR A 193 25.45 -1.02 1.85
N LYS A 194 26.18 -0.14 2.56
CA LYS A 194 26.83 -0.48 3.84
C LYS A 194 25.82 -0.90 4.90
N VAL A 195 24.63 -0.35 4.85
CA VAL A 195 23.51 -0.66 5.76
C VAL A 195 23.10 -2.13 5.63
N TYR A 196 22.91 -2.59 4.40
CA TYR A 196 22.61 -4.01 4.16
C TYR A 196 23.72 -4.92 4.67
N ALA A 197 24.98 -4.60 4.37
CA ALA A 197 26.13 -5.41 4.81
C ALA A 197 26.20 -5.52 6.35
N GLU A 198 25.85 -4.44 7.07
CA GLU A 198 25.79 -4.46 8.54
C GLU A 198 24.63 -5.33 9.04
N LEU A 199 23.44 -5.19 8.49
CA LEU A 199 22.26 -6.01 8.84
C LEU A 199 22.51 -7.49 8.56
N GLN A 200 23.09 -7.80 7.40
CA GLN A 200 23.46 -9.16 7.02
C GLN A 200 24.45 -9.77 8.02
N ARG A 201 25.49 -9.01 8.41
CA ARG A 201 26.49 -9.45 9.39
C ARG A 201 25.84 -9.76 10.74
N LYS A 202 24.93 -8.89 11.23
CA LYS A 202 24.18 -9.11 12.48
C LYS A 202 23.32 -10.38 12.38
N TYR A 203 22.59 -10.57 11.29
CA TYR A 203 21.78 -11.76 11.06
C TYR A 203 22.62 -13.05 11.07
N LEU A 204 23.73 -13.08 10.32
CA LEU A 204 24.60 -14.24 10.21
C LEU A 204 25.36 -14.53 11.53
N ALA A 205 25.60 -13.53 12.35
CA ALA A 205 26.17 -13.70 13.70
C ALA A 205 25.15 -14.26 14.73
N GLY A 206 23.88 -14.48 14.32
CA GLY A 206 22.85 -15.00 15.22
C GLY A 206 22.34 -13.98 16.23
N ASP A 207 22.48 -12.68 15.92
CA ASP A 207 21.96 -11.60 16.75
C ASP A 207 20.43 -11.64 16.72
N LYS A 208 19.82 -12.31 17.72
CA LYS A 208 18.39 -12.44 17.90
C LYS A 208 17.78 -11.32 18.76
N SER A 209 18.53 -10.30 19.10
CA SER A 209 18.15 -9.27 20.07
C SER A 209 16.85 -8.53 19.73
N ASN A 210 16.24 -8.78 18.55
CA ASN A 210 14.99 -8.17 18.13
C ASN A 210 14.03 -9.15 17.39
N LEU A 211 14.15 -10.47 17.59
CA LEU A 211 13.27 -11.45 16.95
C LEU A 211 12.00 -11.77 17.77
N ASP A 212 12.01 -11.51 19.08
CA ASP A 212 11.00 -12.02 20.02
C ASP A 212 9.93 -11.01 20.45
N GLU A 213 9.92 -9.80 19.92
CA GLU A 213 8.79 -8.90 20.15
C GLU A 213 7.72 -9.12 19.07
N CYS A 214 6.88 -10.14 19.31
CA CYS A 214 5.65 -10.35 18.57
C CYS A 214 4.58 -9.36 19.01
N PHE A 215 4.01 -8.66 18.02
CA PHE A 215 2.61 -8.29 17.92
C PHE A 215 2.07 -8.72 16.58
#